data_c276dc012d7f925f2a4294b260922da8
#
_entry.id   c276dc012d7f925f2a4294b260922da8
#
_cell.length_a   1.000
_cell.length_b   1.000
_cell.length_c   1.000
_cell.angle_alpha   90.00
_cell.angle_beta   90.00
_cell.angle_gamma   90.00
#
_symmetry.space_group_name_H-M   'P 1'
#
loop_
_entity.id
_entity.type
_entity.pdbx_description
1 polymer ?
#
loop_
_entity_poly.entity_id
_entity_poly.type
_entity_poly.pdbx_seq_one_letter_code
_entity_poly.pdbx_strand_id
1 'polypeptide(L)'
;MNNDILAEISEQIHTGAITTNSKEGDDVLKQIVAIAEGTRIRKSAELDAIRSKLQRKEDTRRFVMVNGSEGERYNHVTLNQLGVFFKLSLYLQMNSGGLLMRDTGRGRYGIRPLTTNAMQKLMGRGKKSTLKALEELEKIGAVIRDNSQRPTLYYINEDLIRCGSTDGTFDNFTKVYKEEAKQLLSKLSDRQAGAIFKLMPYAHKDTYVLCTNPQEFEPSHVGILSSRDIAKILGIAYNSTRNLLSSLINDGAMISVSGAKTGVKGRGYVISPYVCDRGVLNNPLEGEIKELYRQFTEKSA
;
A
#
# COMPACT_ATOMS: atom_id res chain seq x y z
N MET A 1 37.40 -14.48 1.53
CA MET A 1 37.05 -15.89 1.28
C MET A 1 36.79 -16.23 -0.20
N ASN A 2 36.02 -15.45 -0.98
CA ASN A 2 35.79 -15.78 -2.41
C ASN A 2 37.02 -15.47 -3.32
N ASN A 3 37.84 -14.49 -2.95
CA ASN A 3 39.03 -14.13 -3.75
C ASN A 3 40.15 -15.17 -3.63
N ASP A 4 40.24 -15.85 -2.51
CA ASP A 4 41.26 -16.89 -2.28
C ASP A 4 40.97 -18.14 -3.11
N ILE A 5 39.68 -18.52 -3.21
CA ILE A 5 39.26 -19.66 -4.04
C ILE A 5 39.47 -19.38 -5.54
N LEU A 6 39.17 -18.16 -5.99
CA LEU A 6 39.42 -17.77 -7.40
C LEU A 6 40.91 -17.73 -7.74
N ALA A 7 41.76 -17.30 -6.80
CA ALA A 7 43.20 -17.32 -6.95
C ALA A 7 43.75 -18.77 -7.07
N GLU A 8 43.27 -19.66 -6.20
CA GLU A 8 43.67 -21.08 -6.20
C GLU A 8 43.22 -21.80 -7.49
N ILE A 9 41.98 -21.55 -7.97
CA ILE A 9 41.49 -22.10 -9.25
C ILE A 9 42.31 -21.54 -10.42
N SER A 10 42.68 -20.25 -10.41
CA SER A 10 43.49 -19.63 -11.45
C SER A 10 44.90 -20.24 -11.50
N GLU A 11 45.47 -20.53 -10.37
CA GLU A 11 46.77 -21.19 -10.27
C GLU A 11 46.75 -22.64 -10.77
N GLN A 12 45.70 -23.40 -10.46
CA GLN A 12 45.49 -24.77 -10.94
C GLN A 12 45.29 -24.83 -12.46
N ILE A 13 44.65 -23.84 -13.07
CA ILE A 13 44.50 -23.71 -14.53
C ILE A 13 45.90 -23.37 -15.15
N HIS A 14 46.65 -22.46 -14.54
CA HIS A 14 47.97 -22.02 -15.03
C HIS A 14 49.01 -23.14 -14.98
N THR A 15 48.93 -23.99 -13.96
CA THR A 15 49.87 -25.14 -13.80
C THR A 15 49.48 -26.34 -14.62
N GLY A 16 48.35 -26.31 -15.37
CA GLY A 16 47.83 -27.39 -16.16
C GLY A 16 47.26 -28.55 -15.36
N ALA A 17 47.10 -28.39 -14.06
CA ALA A 17 46.50 -29.36 -13.15
C ALA A 17 44.99 -29.57 -13.49
N ILE A 18 44.36 -28.57 -14.10
CA ILE A 18 42.97 -28.63 -14.62
C ILE A 18 43.00 -28.20 -16.09
N THR A 19 42.54 -29.09 -16.97
CA THR A 19 42.38 -28.80 -18.41
C THR A 19 40.91 -28.53 -18.71
N THR A 20 40.64 -27.48 -19.52
CA THR A 20 39.27 -27.07 -19.89
C THR A 20 38.43 -28.11 -20.66
N ASN A 21 39.08 -29.23 -21.11
CA ASN A 21 38.41 -30.28 -21.85
C ASN A 21 38.28 -31.61 -21.04
N SER A 22 38.40 -31.51 -19.70
CA SER A 22 38.21 -32.66 -18.82
C SER A 22 36.91 -32.49 -18.02
N LYS A 23 36.36 -33.62 -17.52
CA LYS A 23 35.19 -33.58 -16.65
C LYS A 23 35.41 -32.74 -15.40
N GLU A 24 36.65 -32.71 -14.90
CA GLU A 24 37.09 -31.85 -13.77
C GLU A 24 37.10 -30.39 -14.17
N GLY A 25 37.51 -30.04 -15.39
CA GLY A 25 37.47 -28.68 -15.92
C GLY A 25 36.01 -28.15 -16.06
N ASP A 26 35.06 -28.97 -16.47
CA ASP A 26 33.65 -28.62 -16.54
C ASP A 26 33.05 -28.32 -15.14
N ASP A 27 33.43 -29.09 -14.12
CA ASP A 27 32.94 -28.90 -12.76
C ASP A 27 33.52 -27.63 -12.12
N VAL A 28 34.81 -27.31 -12.41
CA VAL A 28 35.44 -26.05 -12.00
C VAL A 28 34.78 -24.86 -12.69
N LEU A 29 34.50 -24.94 -13.98
CA LEU A 29 33.77 -23.89 -14.70
C LEU A 29 32.37 -23.64 -14.12
N LYS A 30 31.63 -24.68 -13.75
CA LYS A 30 30.32 -24.56 -13.09
C LYS A 30 30.45 -23.87 -11.73
N GLN A 31 31.49 -24.17 -10.94
CA GLN A 31 31.75 -23.49 -9.66
C GLN A 31 32.08 -22.01 -9.85
N ILE A 32 32.92 -21.67 -10.84
CA ILE A 32 33.23 -20.28 -11.18
C ILE A 32 32.01 -19.50 -11.58
N VAL A 33 31.14 -20.07 -12.43
CA VAL A 33 29.88 -19.46 -12.85
C VAL A 33 28.97 -19.26 -11.65
N ALA A 34 28.81 -20.24 -10.77
CA ALA A 34 27.97 -20.14 -9.58
C ALA A 34 28.47 -19.06 -8.60
N ILE A 35 29.80 -18.94 -8.44
CA ILE A 35 30.42 -17.88 -7.61
C ILE A 35 30.18 -16.50 -8.26
N ALA A 36 30.37 -16.38 -9.57
CA ALA A 36 30.16 -15.14 -10.31
C ALA A 36 28.71 -14.68 -10.26
N GLU A 37 27.75 -15.60 -10.44
CA GLU A 37 26.32 -15.34 -10.32
C GLU A 37 25.94 -14.95 -8.89
N GLY A 38 26.40 -15.66 -7.89
CA GLY A 38 26.19 -15.32 -6.48
C GLY A 38 26.74 -13.92 -6.11
N THR A 39 27.90 -13.54 -6.67
CA THR A 39 28.49 -12.21 -6.49
C THR A 39 27.66 -11.14 -7.22
N ARG A 40 27.16 -11.41 -8.42
CA ARG A 40 26.31 -10.52 -9.19
C ARG A 40 24.97 -10.26 -8.49
N ILE A 41 24.35 -11.30 -7.95
CA ILE A 41 23.09 -11.20 -7.19
C ILE A 41 23.30 -10.36 -5.93
N ARG A 42 24.39 -10.59 -5.17
CA ARG A 42 24.72 -9.78 -3.96
C ARG A 42 24.95 -8.31 -4.28
N LYS A 43 25.75 -8.01 -5.32
CA LYS A 43 25.98 -6.62 -5.76
C LYS A 43 24.68 -5.94 -6.24
N SER A 44 23.82 -6.65 -6.93
CA SER A 44 22.51 -6.12 -7.33
C SER A 44 21.66 -5.80 -6.11
N ALA A 45 21.54 -6.71 -5.14
CA ALA A 45 20.77 -6.50 -3.91
C ALA A 45 21.32 -5.33 -3.06
N GLU A 46 22.66 -5.16 -2.98
CA GLU A 46 23.28 -4.03 -2.29
C GLU A 46 22.99 -2.70 -2.99
N LEU A 47 23.06 -2.65 -4.32
CA LEU A 47 22.72 -1.47 -5.11
C LEU A 47 21.25 -1.09 -4.95
N ASP A 48 20.35 -2.08 -4.95
CA ASP A 48 18.93 -1.86 -4.75
C ASP A 48 18.62 -1.38 -3.32
N ALA A 49 19.34 -1.89 -2.32
CA ALA A 49 19.26 -1.39 -0.94
C ALA A 49 19.75 0.07 -0.81
N ILE A 50 20.84 0.44 -1.51
CA ILE A 50 21.36 1.81 -1.54
C ILE A 50 20.36 2.74 -2.25
N ARG A 51 19.85 2.34 -3.43
CA ARG A 51 18.83 3.10 -4.16
C ARG A 51 17.58 3.31 -3.32
N SER A 52 17.09 2.26 -2.64
CA SER A 52 15.95 2.32 -1.75
C SER A 52 16.17 3.28 -0.57
N LYS A 53 17.39 3.34 0.00
CA LYS A 53 17.75 4.30 1.04
C LYS A 53 17.78 5.74 0.54
N LEU A 54 18.30 5.97 -0.67
CA LEU A 54 18.33 7.30 -1.29
C LEU A 54 16.91 7.80 -1.57
N GLN A 55 16.05 6.98 -2.17
CA GLN A 55 14.66 7.36 -2.42
C GLN A 55 13.86 7.59 -1.15
N ARG A 56 14.11 6.84 -0.06
CA ARG A 56 13.48 7.13 1.25
C ARG A 56 13.86 8.50 1.80
N LYS A 57 15.03 9.03 1.43
CA LYS A 57 15.43 10.40 1.80
C LYS A 57 14.75 11.46 0.93
N GLU A 58 14.40 11.13 -0.31
CA GLU A 58 13.73 12.04 -1.25
C GLU A 58 12.21 12.08 -1.03
N ASP A 59 11.58 10.96 -0.69
CA ASP A 59 10.15 10.92 -0.39
C ASP A 59 9.88 11.34 1.06
N THR A 60 9.55 12.59 1.25
CA THR A 60 9.22 13.19 2.56
C THR A 60 7.73 13.10 2.90
N ARG A 61 6.90 12.49 2.04
CA ARG A 61 5.46 12.36 2.27
C ARG A 61 5.18 11.49 3.49
N ARG A 62 4.31 11.99 4.36
CA ARG A 62 3.84 11.24 5.53
C ARG A 62 2.79 10.24 5.12
N PHE A 63 2.92 8.99 5.56
CA PHE A 63 1.97 7.91 5.24
C PHE A 63 1.60 7.10 6.48
N VAL A 64 0.49 6.38 6.39
CA VAL A 64 0.14 5.27 7.27
C VAL A 64 0.22 3.97 6.47
N MET A 65 0.50 2.88 7.17
CA MET A 65 0.58 1.53 6.60
C MET A 65 -0.67 0.76 6.97
N VAL A 66 -1.42 0.35 5.96
CA VAL A 66 -2.60 -0.51 6.10
C VAL A 66 -2.18 -1.96 5.91
N ASN A 67 -2.46 -2.82 6.88
CA ASN A 67 -2.13 -4.24 6.82
C ASN A 67 -2.95 -4.94 5.73
N GLY A 68 -2.27 -5.48 4.72
CA GLY A 68 -2.91 -6.18 3.61
C GLY A 68 -3.38 -7.60 3.94
N SER A 69 -2.83 -8.22 5.00
CA SER A 69 -3.15 -9.59 5.42
C SER A 69 -4.47 -9.69 6.19
N GLU A 70 -5.02 -8.58 6.65
CA GLU A 70 -6.20 -8.52 7.53
C GLU A 70 -7.53 -8.35 6.76
N GLY A 71 -7.53 -8.59 5.44
CA GLY A 71 -8.72 -8.42 4.58
C GLY A 71 -9.95 -9.19 5.08
N GLU A 72 -9.77 -10.38 5.67
CA GLU A 72 -10.86 -11.20 6.20
C GLU A 72 -11.53 -10.60 7.44
N ARG A 73 -10.80 -9.89 8.29
CA ARG A 73 -11.35 -9.21 9.47
C ARG A 73 -12.40 -8.16 9.11
N TYR A 74 -12.34 -7.62 7.89
CA TYR A 74 -13.28 -6.60 7.44
C TYR A 74 -14.55 -7.17 6.80
N ASN A 75 -14.70 -8.49 6.68
CA ASN A 75 -15.85 -9.10 5.99
C ASN A 75 -17.19 -8.82 6.67
N HIS A 76 -17.20 -8.62 7.99
CA HIS A 76 -18.40 -8.31 8.77
C HIS A 76 -18.59 -6.81 9.02
N VAL A 77 -17.70 -5.97 8.49
CA VAL A 77 -17.71 -4.52 8.70
C VAL A 77 -18.38 -3.84 7.50
N THR A 78 -19.29 -2.94 7.75
CA THR A 78 -19.96 -2.20 6.67
C THR A 78 -18.99 -1.21 6.00
N LEU A 79 -19.24 -0.89 4.72
CA LEU A 79 -18.43 0.11 4.02
C LEU A 79 -18.43 1.48 4.71
N ASN A 80 -19.55 1.86 5.36
CA ASN A 80 -19.61 3.12 6.11
C ASN A 80 -18.69 3.11 7.33
N GLN A 81 -18.63 2.00 8.07
CA GLN A 81 -17.72 1.85 9.21
C GLN A 81 -16.26 1.87 8.77
N LEU A 82 -15.94 1.12 7.70
CA LEU A 82 -14.59 1.14 7.11
C LEU A 82 -14.19 2.53 6.62
N GLY A 83 -15.11 3.30 6.05
CA GLY A 83 -14.84 4.66 5.61
C GLY A 83 -14.53 5.61 6.76
N VAL A 84 -15.30 5.52 7.85
CA VAL A 84 -15.00 6.27 9.09
C VAL A 84 -13.64 5.88 9.64
N PHE A 85 -13.35 4.58 9.74
CA PHE A 85 -12.08 4.05 10.20
C PHE A 85 -10.92 4.57 9.36
N PHE A 86 -11.05 4.51 8.04
CA PHE A 86 -10.05 5.00 7.10
C PHE A 86 -9.79 6.51 7.26
N LYS A 87 -10.84 7.32 7.33
CA LYS A 87 -10.71 8.76 7.55
C LYS A 87 -10.01 9.09 8.88
N LEU A 88 -10.31 8.36 9.94
CA LEU A 88 -9.69 8.54 11.26
C LEU A 88 -8.21 8.12 11.25
N SER A 89 -7.86 7.04 10.57
CA SER A 89 -6.47 6.53 10.53
C SER A 89 -5.46 7.54 9.98
N LEU A 90 -5.89 8.49 9.16
CA LEU A 90 -5.03 9.56 8.64
C LEU A 90 -4.56 10.54 9.73
N TYR A 91 -5.10 10.45 10.93
CA TYR A 91 -4.72 11.24 12.10
C TYR A 91 -3.75 10.53 13.05
N LEU A 92 -3.28 9.34 12.68
CA LEU A 92 -2.17 8.68 13.36
C LEU A 92 -0.89 9.52 13.24
N GLN A 93 -0.08 9.55 14.28
CA GLN A 93 1.25 10.14 14.26
C GLN A 93 2.31 9.06 14.42
N MET A 94 3.50 9.35 13.93
CA MET A 94 4.64 8.44 14.03
C MET A 94 4.92 8.12 15.52
N ASN A 95 5.05 6.84 15.82
CA ASN A 95 5.37 6.31 17.16
C ASN A 95 4.40 6.79 18.26
N SER A 96 3.12 6.99 17.93
CA SER A 96 2.09 7.41 18.89
C SER A 96 1.38 6.26 19.61
N GLY A 97 1.77 5.00 19.35
CA GLY A 97 1.07 3.82 19.89
C GLY A 97 -0.40 3.78 19.47
N GLY A 98 -0.69 4.15 18.23
CA GLY A 98 -2.06 4.18 17.70
C GLY A 98 -2.89 5.41 18.11
N LEU A 99 -2.38 6.32 18.95
CA LEU A 99 -3.13 7.50 19.40
C LEU A 99 -3.49 8.42 18.23
N LEU A 100 -4.79 8.75 18.13
CA LEU A 100 -5.29 9.70 17.14
C LEU A 100 -4.95 11.13 17.57
N MET A 101 -4.23 11.84 16.72
CA MET A 101 -3.75 13.20 16.99
C MET A 101 -4.00 14.13 15.80
N ARG A 102 -4.20 15.42 16.05
CA ARG A 102 -4.25 16.43 15.00
C ARG A 102 -3.12 17.45 15.18
N ASP A 103 -2.60 17.89 14.08
CA ASP A 103 -1.73 19.06 14.04
C ASP A 103 -2.61 20.34 14.00
N THR A 104 -2.34 21.27 14.87
CA THR A 104 -3.02 22.57 14.94
C THR A 104 -2.22 23.69 14.26
N GLY A 105 -1.12 23.36 13.59
CA GLY A 105 -0.25 24.31 12.90
C GLY A 105 0.66 25.15 13.81
N ARG A 106 0.72 24.85 15.13
CA ARG A 106 1.53 25.59 16.11
C ARG A 106 2.90 24.95 16.40
N GLY A 107 3.53 24.34 15.38
CA GLY A 107 4.81 23.65 15.53
C GLY A 107 4.73 22.46 16.49
N ARG A 108 5.80 22.14 17.20
CA ARG A 108 5.86 21.00 18.14
C ARG A 108 4.78 20.99 19.22
N TYR A 109 4.31 22.19 19.63
CA TYR A 109 3.25 22.35 20.64
C TYR A 109 1.83 22.25 20.05
N GLY A 110 1.72 22.10 18.72
CA GLY A 110 0.46 22.07 18.01
C GLY A 110 -0.15 20.68 17.86
N ILE A 111 0.59 19.61 18.18
CA ILE A 111 0.08 18.23 18.09
C ILE A 111 -0.70 17.93 19.36
N ARG A 112 -2.00 17.64 19.22
CA ARG A 112 -2.91 17.36 20.34
C ARG A 112 -3.79 16.15 20.03
N PRO A 113 -4.25 15.40 21.06
CA PRO A 113 -5.20 14.32 20.89
C PRO A 113 -6.45 14.77 20.10
N LEU A 114 -6.94 13.89 19.24
CA LEU A 114 -8.13 14.15 18.45
C LEU A 114 -9.38 13.96 19.31
N THR A 115 -10.03 15.06 19.69
CA THR A 115 -11.22 15.03 20.54
C THR A 115 -12.47 14.64 19.75
N THR A 116 -13.52 14.15 20.44
CA THR A 116 -14.82 13.84 19.83
C THR A 116 -15.38 15.04 19.04
N ASN A 117 -15.25 16.27 19.54
CA ASN A 117 -15.69 17.47 18.83
C ASN A 117 -14.90 17.71 17.53
N ALA A 118 -13.60 17.42 17.53
CA ALA A 118 -12.80 17.49 16.31
C ALA A 118 -13.21 16.41 15.30
N MET A 119 -13.46 15.19 15.76
CA MET A 119 -13.97 14.10 14.92
C MET A 119 -15.33 14.42 14.28
N GLN A 120 -16.25 15.04 15.02
CA GLN A 120 -17.53 15.51 14.47
C GLN A 120 -17.33 16.43 13.26
N LYS A 121 -16.43 17.42 13.41
CA LYS A 121 -16.10 18.35 12.32
C LYS A 121 -15.48 17.66 11.13
N LEU A 122 -14.55 16.72 11.37
CA LEU A 122 -13.86 15.97 10.33
C LEU A 122 -14.82 15.06 9.54
N MET A 123 -15.76 14.45 10.24
CA MET A 123 -16.72 13.52 9.61
C MET A 123 -17.97 14.24 9.10
N GLY A 124 -18.13 15.55 9.31
CA GLY A 124 -19.34 16.28 8.97
C GLY A 124 -20.58 15.74 9.65
N ARG A 125 -20.48 15.21 10.88
CA ARG A 125 -21.55 14.51 11.59
C ARG A 125 -21.87 15.18 12.92
N GLY A 126 -23.13 15.04 13.35
CA GLY A 126 -23.52 15.44 14.71
C GLY A 126 -22.95 14.52 15.79
N LYS A 127 -22.93 14.99 17.04
CA LYS A 127 -22.34 14.27 18.20
C LYS A 127 -22.85 12.84 18.36
N LYS A 128 -24.16 12.62 18.31
CA LYS A 128 -24.79 11.29 18.47
C LYS A 128 -24.33 10.31 17.39
N SER A 129 -24.30 10.76 16.13
CA SER A 129 -23.85 9.93 14.99
C SER A 129 -22.36 9.61 15.05
N THR A 130 -21.54 10.57 15.51
CA THR A 130 -20.09 10.36 15.70
C THR A 130 -19.82 9.32 16.80
N LEU A 131 -20.47 9.46 17.96
CA LEU A 131 -20.31 8.53 19.07
C LEU A 131 -20.77 7.12 18.67
N LYS A 132 -21.92 7.00 17.97
CA LYS A 132 -22.38 5.73 17.46
C LYS A 132 -21.37 5.06 16.52
N ALA A 133 -20.77 5.83 15.57
CA ALA A 133 -19.76 5.31 14.66
C ALA A 133 -18.50 4.84 15.42
N LEU A 134 -18.07 5.57 16.43
CA LEU A 134 -16.93 5.16 17.29
C LEU A 134 -17.25 3.88 18.08
N GLU A 135 -18.43 3.78 18.68
CA GLU A 135 -18.88 2.56 19.39
C GLU A 135 -18.95 1.33 18.46
N GLU A 136 -19.37 1.52 17.22
CA GLU A 136 -19.37 0.44 16.23
C GLU A 136 -17.94 -0.01 15.87
N LEU A 137 -16.98 0.94 15.77
CA LEU A 137 -15.57 0.62 15.54
C LEU A 137 -14.90 -0.01 16.77
N GLU A 138 -15.30 0.36 17.99
CA GLU A 138 -14.84 -0.28 19.22
C GLU A 138 -15.30 -1.74 19.31
N LYS A 139 -16.56 -2.02 18.96
CA LYS A 139 -17.12 -3.40 18.99
C LYS A 139 -16.34 -4.36 18.09
N ILE A 140 -15.78 -3.89 16.99
CA ILE A 140 -14.96 -4.70 16.08
C ILE A 140 -13.46 -4.63 16.40
N GLY A 141 -13.07 -3.96 17.49
CA GLY A 141 -11.67 -3.83 17.91
C GLY A 141 -10.79 -2.96 17.00
N ALA A 142 -11.39 -2.15 16.12
CA ALA A 142 -10.66 -1.26 15.21
C ALA A 142 -10.21 0.03 15.91
N VAL A 143 -11.00 0.50 16.88
CA VAL A 143 -10.71 1.68 17.71
C VAL A 143 -10.75 1.27 19.18
N ILE A 144 -9.87 1.82 19.97
CA ILE A 144 -9.82 1.65 21.44
C ILE A 144 -10.08 3.03 22.06
N ARG A 145 -11.00 3.09 23.01
CA ARG A 145 -11.32 4.31 23.75
C ARG A 145 -10.74 4.25 25.16
N ASP A 146 -9.98 5.27 25.53
CA ASP A 146 -9.53 5.47 26.90
C ASP A 146 -10.29 6.63 27.56
N ASN A 147 -11.12 6.30 28.52
CA ASN A 147 -11.94 7.24 29.31
C ASN A 147 -11.26 7.64 30.63
N SER A 148 -10.09 7.10 30.95
CA SER A 148 -9.37 7.41 32.20
C SER A 148 -8.83 8.86 32.20
N GLN A 149 -8.71 9.45 31.02
CA GLN A 149 -8.18 10.80 30.84
C GLN A 149 -9.23 11.80 30.34
N ARG A 150 -8.96 13.08 30.54
CA ARG A 150 -9.77 14.17 29.98
C ARG A 150 -8.88 15.10 29.16
N PRO A 151 -9.12 15.25 27.84
CA PRO A 151 -10.22 14.64 27.07
C PRO A 151 -10.04 13.12 26.86
N THR A 152 -11.14 12.41 26.64
CA THR A 152 -11.12 10.98 26.22
C THR A 152 -10.18 10.80 25.05
N LEU A 153 -9.30 9.80 25.12
CA LEU A 153 -8.35 9.45 24.08
C LEU A 153 -8.89 8.31 23.21
N TYR A 154 -8.50 8.33 21.95
CA TYR A 154 -8.88 7.32 20.97
C TYR A 154 -7.65 6.81 20.25
N TYR A 155 -7.53 5.50 20.15
CA TYR A 155 -6.43 4.82 19.51
C TYR A 155 -6.94 3.96 18.36
N ILE A 156 -6.20 3.89 17.27
CA ILE A 156 -6.38 2.88 16.22
C ILE A 156 -5.64 1.62 16.66
N ASN A 157 -6.23 0.47 16.38
CA ASN A 157 -5.56 -0.81 16.56
C ASN A 157 -4.37 -0.90 15.59
N GLU A 158 -3.15 -0.96 16.13
CA GLU A 158 -1.91 -0.96 15.35
C GLU A 158 -1.69 -2.26 14.56
N ASP A 159 -2.41 -3.35 14.83
CA ASP A 159 -2.41 -4.54 13.98
C ASP A 159 -3.08 -4.31 12.64
N LEU A 160 -3.98 -3.32 12.58
CA LEU A 160 -4.73 -2.98 11.36
C LEU A 160 -4.05 -1.87 10.58
N ILE A 161 -3.65 -0.80 11.26
CA ILE A 161 -3.00 0.37 10.63
C ILE A 161 -1.95 0.95 11.55
N ARG A 162 -0.75 1.18 11.03
CA ARG A 162 0.38 1.79 11.74
C ARG A 162 0.88 3.08 11.09
N CYS A 163 1.49 3.93 11.90
CA CYS A 163 2.26 5.08 11.45
C CYS A 163 3.64 5.03 12.11
N GLY A 164 4.69 4.70 11.36
CA GLY A 164 6.05 4.54 11.90
C GLY A 164 6.78 3.36 11.28
N SER A 165 7.72 2.75 12.02
CA SER A 165 8.45 1.58 11.57
C SER A 165 7.59 0.32 11.65
N THR A 166 7.79 -0.59 10.70
CA THR A 166 7.34 -1.97 10.81
C THR A 166 8.43 -2.76 11.51
N ASP A 167 8.11 -3.40 12.59
CA ASP A 167 8.97 -4.35 13.31
C ASP A 167 9.02 -5.75 12.64
N GLY A 168 8.76 -5.81 11.32
CA GLY A 168 8.66 -7.03 10.52
C GLY A 168 7.29 -7.70 10.57
N THR A 169 6.31 -7.15 11.29
CA THR A 169 4.97 -7.75 11.40
C THR A 169 4.02 -7.39 10.25
N PHE A 170 4.40 -6.45 9.40
CA PHE A 170 3.63 -5.99 8.24
C PHE A 170 4.35 -6.37 6.95
N ASP A 171 4.28 -7.64 6.56
CA ASP A 171 4.94 -8.13 5.35
C ASP A 171 4.30 -7.62 4.06
N ASN A 172 2.98 -7.43 4.06
CA ASN A 172 2.20 -6.95 2.93
C ASN A 172 1.35 -5.75 3.34
N PHE A 173 1.89 -4.55 3.21
CA PHE A 173 1.13 -3.34 3.55
C PHE A 173 0.92 -2.43 2.34
N THR A 174 -0.13 -1.64 2.42
CA THR A 174 -0.37 -0.53 1.51
C THR A 174 -0.02 0.77 2.23
N LYS A 175 0.86 1.59 1.65
CA LYS A 175 1.12 2.95 2.11
C LYS A 175 -0.04 3.84 1.69
N VAL A 176 -0.55 4.65 2.60
CA VAL A 176 -1.56 5.66 2.32
C VAL A 176 -0.97 7.02 2.66
N TYR A 177 -0.77 7.86 1.65
CA TYR A 177 -0.20 9.19 1.82
C TYR A 177 -1.22 10.13 2.46
N LYS A 178 -0.89 10.64 3.64
CA LYS A 178 -1.87 11.28 4.56
C LYS A 178 -2.50 12.54 3.99
N GLU A 179 -1.73 13.41 3.37
CA GLU A 179 -2.25 14.70 2.92
C GLU A 179 -3.09 14.55 1.64
N GLU A 180 -2.62 13.77 0.69
CA GLU A 180 -3.35 13.43 -0.53
C GLU A 180 -4.64 12.65 -0.22
N ALA A 181 -4.55 11.68 0.69
CA ALA A 181 -5.72 10.93 1.14
C ALA A 181 -6.73 11.83 1.87
N LYS A 182 -6.31 12.76 2.73
CA LYS A 182 -7.23 13.70 3.39
C LYS A 182 -7.96 14.56 2.37
N GLN A 183 -7.25 15.08 1.36
CA GLN A 183 -7.84 15.89 0.29
C GLN A 183 -8.91 15.10 -0.47
N LEU A 184 -8.58 13.87 -0.90
CA LEU A 184 -9.52 13.01 -1.61
C LEU A 184 -10.68 12.61 -0.73
N LEU A 185 -10.43 12.03 0.46
CA LEU A 185 -11.45 11.48 1.34
C LEU A 185 -12.40 12.56 1.91
N SER A 186 -11.99 13.85 1.91
CA SER A 186 -12.89 14.95 2.28
C SER A 186 -14.06 15.13 1.30
N LYS A 187 -13.88 14.74 0.04
CA LYS A 187 -14.89 14.80 -1.02
C LYS A 187 -15.77 13.54 -1.07
N LEU A 188 -15.29 12.43 -0.51
CA LEU A 188 -15.96 11.14 -0.57
C LEU A 188 -16.91 10.92 0.61
N SER A 189 -18.05 10.29 0.35
CA SER A 189 -18.89 9.71 1.38
C SER A 189 -18.14 8.61 2.14
N ASP A 190 -18.61 8.25 3.34
CA ASP A 190 -17.99 7.17 4.11
C ASP A 190 -18.08 5.82 3.39
N ARG A 191 -19.18 5.59 2.66
CA ARG A 191 -19.35 4.39 1.85
C ARG A 191 -18.29 4.29 0.74
N GLN A 192 -18.00 5.38 0.06
CA GLN A 192 -16.97 5.46 -0.97
C GLN A 192 -15.57 5.27 -0.37
N ALA A 193 -15.26 5.97 0.72
CA ALA A 193 -14.00 5.83 1.43
C ALA A 193 -13.77 4.39 1.91
N GLY A 194 -14.81 3.74 2.44
CA GLY A 194 -14.76 2.34 2.86
C GLY A 194 -14.58 1.36 1.70
N ALA A 195 -15.15 1.65 0.53
CA ALA A 195 -14.92 0.86 -0.66
C ALA A 195 -13.47 0.94 -1.12
N ILE A 196 -12.87 2.14 -1.16
CA ILE A 196 -11.44 2.31 -1.46
C ILE A 196 -10.60 1.53 -0.46
N PHE A 197 -10.86 1.68 0.85
CA PHE A 197 -10.14 0.96 1.89
C PHE A 197 -10.17 -0.55 1.68
N LYS A 198 -11.35 -1.11 1.41
CA LYS A 198 -11.54 -2.57 1.21
C LYS A 198 -10.91 -3.07 -0.10
N LEU A 199 -10.73 -2.21 -1.09
CA LEU A 199 -10.14 -2.56 -2.39
C LEU A 199 -8.63 -2.36 -2.45
N MET A 200 -8.02 -1.55 -1.57
CA MET A 200 -6.58 -1.31 -1.58
C MET A 200 -5.71 -2.58 -1.56
N PRO A 201 -6.05 -3.65 -0.80
CA PRO A 201 -5.27 -4.89 -0.82
C PRO A 201 -5.22 -5.59 -2.17
N TYR A 202 -6.15 -5.29 -3.06
CA TYR A 202 -6.24 -5.86 -4.41
C TYR A 202 -5.57 -5.00 -5.49
N ALA A 203 -4.99 -3.85 -5.12
CA ALA A 203 -4.24 -3.04 -6.06
C ALA A 203 -2.91 -3.71 -6.39
N HIS A 204 -2.63 -3.88 -7.68
CA HIS A 204 -1.36 -4.43 -8.15
C HIS A 204 -0.20 -3.50 -7.75
N LYS A 205 0.90 -4.08 -7.29
CA LYS A 205 2.04 -3.32 -6.73
C LYS A 205 2.66 -2.30 -7.69
N ASP A 206 2.68 -2.60 -8.99
CA ASP A 206 3.34 -1.78 -9.99
C ASP A 206 2.37 -0.94 -10.84
N THR A 207 1.15 -1.45 -11.09
CA THR A 207 0.19 -0.81 -12.01
C THR A 207 -1.05 -0.22 -11.33
N TYR A 208 -1.22 -0.48 -10.02
CA TYR A 208 -2.40 -0.06 -9.23
C TYR A 208 -3.75 -0.56 -9.75
N VAL A 209 -3.73 -1.45 -10.75
CA VAL A 209 -4.94 -2.12 -11.28
C VAL A 209 -5.48 -3.09 -10.22
N LEU A 210 -6.79 -3.11 -10.04
CA LEU A 210 -7.42 -4.09 -9.16
C LEU A 210 -7.36 -5.49 -9.75
N CYS A 211 -6.72 -6.43 -9.04
CA CYS A 211 -6.48 -7.80 -9.49
C CYS A 211 -6.55 -8.82 -8.36
N THR A 212 -6.64 -10.11 -8.73
CA THR A 212 -6.69 -11.22 -7.78
C THR A 212 -5.32 -11.59 -7.21
N ASN A 213 -4.25 -11.25 -7.94
CA ASN A 213 -2.85 -11.56 -7.61
C ASN A 213 -1.98 -10.29 -7.59
N PRO A 214 -2.12 -9.42 -6.57
CA PRO A 214 -1.51 -8.09 -6.57
C PRO A 214 0.02 -8.09 -6.52
N GLN A 215 0.65 -9.22 -6.23
CA GLN A 215 2.10 -9.40 -6.18
C GLN A 215 2.69 -10.02 -7.46
N GLU A 216 1.86 -10.28 -8.48
CA GLU A 216 2.32 -10.88 -9.74
C GLU A 216 3.35 -10.00 -10.43
N PHE A 217 4.38 -10.62 -11.00
CA PHE A 217 5.45 -9.92 -11.72
C PHE A 217 5.21 -9.89 -13.22
N GLU A 218 4.58 -10.95 -13.74
CA GLU A 218 4.34 -11.12 -15.16
C GLU A 218 3.01 -10.45 -15.56
N PRO A 219 3.02 -9.35 -16.34
CA PRO A 219 1.80 -8.61 -16.69
C PRO A 219 0.72 -9.47 -17.37
N SER A 220 1.12 -10.48 -18.14
CA SER A 220 0.20 -11.41 -18.83
C SER A 220 -0.56 -12.32 -17.87
N HIS A 221 -0.06 -12.52 -16.65
CA HIS A 221 -0.65 -13.36 -15.62
C HIS A 221 -1.51 -12.57 -14.62
N VAL A 222 -1.57 -11.24 -14.72
CA VAL A 222 -2.38 -10.42 -13.83
C VAL A 222 -3.86 -10.67 -14.03
N GLY A 223 -4.51 -11.25 -13.03
CA GLY A 223 -5.95 -11.56 -13.03
C GLY A 223 -6.80 -10.36 -12.67
N ILE A 224 -7.21 -9.56 -13.65
CA ILE A 224 -7.96 -8.30 -13.40
C ILE A 224 -9.34 -8.56 -12.83
N LEU A 225 -9.71 -7.81 -11.80
CA LEU A 225 -11.02 -7.88 -11.18
C LEU A 225 -12.09 -7.26 -12.07
N SER A 226 -13.13 -8.03 -12.37
CA SER A 226 -14.35 -7.52 -12.99
C SER A 226 -15.22 -6.77 -11.97
N SER A 227 -16.20 -5.97 -12.44
CA SER A 227 -17.18 -5.35 -11.54
C SER A 227 -17.98 -6.37 -10.70
N ARG A 228 -18.10 -7.62 -11.18
CA ARG A 228 -18.77 -8.71 -10.42
C ARG A 228 -17.87 -9.21 -9.28
N ASP A 229 -16.57 -9.30 -9.52
CA ASP A 229 -15.61 -9.71 -8.49
C ASP A 229 -15.50 -8.63 -7.42
N ILE A 230 -15.46 -7.36 -7.84
CA ILE A 230 -15.50 -6.21 -6.93
C ILE A 230 -16.79 -6.22 -6.08
N ALA A 231 -17.94 -6.57 -6.67
CA ALA A 231 -19.19 -6.68 -5.92
C ALA A 231 -19.10 -7.74 -4.81
N LYS A 232 -18.50 -8.90 -5.11
CA LYS A 232 -18.25 -9.95 -4.11
C LYS A 232 -17.32 -9.48 -3.00
N ILE A 233 -16.19 -8.83 -3.36
CA ILE A 233 -15.25 -8.28 -2.38
C ILE A 233 -15.93 -7.25 -1.48
N LEU A 234 -16.70 -6.32 -2.05
CA LEU A 234 -17.38 -5.29 -1.29
C LEU A 234 -18.57 -5.82 -0.47
N GLY A 235 -19.10 -6.99 -0.82
CA GLY A 235 -20.28 -7.57 -0.16
C GLY A 235 -21.58 -6.81 -0.46
N ILE A 236 -21.72 -6.22 -1.65
CA ILE A 236 -22.90 -5.45 -2.08
C ILE A 236 -23.41 -5.90 -3.45
N ALA A 237 -24.67 -5.62 -3.74
CA ALA A 237 -25.30 -5.99 -5.01
C ALA A 237 -24.56 -5.38 -6.22
N TYR A 238 -24.51 -6.11 -7.34
CA TYR A 238 -23.80 -5.73 -8.55
C TYR A 238 -24.18 -4.32 -9.08
N ASN A 239 -25.47 -3.99 -9.13
CA ASN A 239 -25.92 -2.66 -9.58
C ASN A 239 -25.46 -1.55 -8.64
N SER A 240 -25.49 -1.79 -7.33
CA SER A 240 -24.95 -0.87 -6.32
C SER A 240 -23.45 -0.68 -6.47
N THR A 241 -22.72 -1.75 -6.83
CA THR A 241 -21.27 -1.69 -7.12
C THR A 241 -20.99 -0.85 -8.34
N ARG A 242 -21.72 -1.03 -9.43
CA ARG A 242 -21.55 -0.21 -10.66
C ARG A 242 -21.75 1.27 -10.38
N ASN A 243 -22.80 1.63 -9.66
CA ASN A 243 -23.08 3.01 -9.29
C ASN A 243 -21.95 3.58 -8.39
N LEU A 244 -21.47 2.78 -7.43
CA LEU A 244 -20.38 3.17 -6.55
C LEU A 244 -19.07 3.36 -7.32
N LEU A 245 -18.72 2.46 -8.24
CA LEU A 245 -17.54 2.59 -9.09
C LEU A 245 -17.63 3.83 -9.99
N SER A 246 -18.78 4.09 -10.59
CA SER A 246 -19.01 5.31 -11.39
C SER A 246 -18.82 6.58 -10.54
N SER A 247 -19.36 6.60 -9.32
CA SER A 247 -19.18 7.71 -8.40
C SER A 247 -17.71 7.90 -8.01
N LEU A 248 -16.98 6.82 -7.69
CA LEU A 248 -15.56 6.88 -7.37
C LEU A 248 -14.70 7.39 -8.54
N ILE A 249 -15.09 7.08 -9.78
CA ILE A 249 -14.42 7.60 -10.97
C ILE A 249 -14.70 9.10 -11.12
N ASN A 250 -15.95 9.52 -10.98
CA ASN A 250 -16.34 10.93 -11.08
C ASN A 250 -15.67 11.80 -10.00
N ASP A 251 -15.47 11.26 -8.80
CA ASP A 251 -14.80 11.94 -7.69
C ASP A 251 -13.27 11.86 -7.76
N GLY A 252 -12.70 11.27 -8.83
CA GLY A 252 -11.26 11.15 -9.04
C GLY A 252 -10.54 10.20 -8.09
N ALA A 253 -11.25 9.28 -7.45
CA ALA A 253 -10.67 8.27 -6.55
C ALA A 253 -10.21 7.02 -7.29
N MET A 254 -10.74 6.79 -8.48
CA MET A 254 -10.39 5.68 -9.39
C MET A 254 -10.48 6.14 -10.83
N ILE A 255 -9.80 5.42 -11.72
CA ILE A 255 -10.05 5.50 -13.16
C ILE A 255 -10.44 4.12 -13.69
N SER A 256 -11.14 4.09 -14.83
CA SER A 256 -11.38 2.85 -15.56
C SER A 256 -10.53 2.82 -16.83
N VAL A 257 -9.85 1.71 -17.05
CA VAL A 257 -9.02 1.48 -18.23
C VAL A 257 -9.60 0.34 -19.05
N SER A 258 -9.67 0.51 -20.37
CA SER A 258 -10.12 -0.56 -21.28
C SER A 258 -8.91 -1.20 -21.96
N GLY A 259 -8.99 -2.52 -22.17
CA GLY A 259 -7.87 -3.40 -22.48
C GLY A 259 -7.10 -3.19 -23.78
N ALA A 260 -7.54 -2.30 -24.67
CA ALA A 260 -6.82 -2.05 -25.92
C ALA A 260 -5.40 -1.44 -25.71
N LYS A 261 -5.16 -0.78 -24.55
CA LYS A 261 -3.85 -0.14 -24.23
C LYS A 261 -3.03 -0.90 -23.18
N THR A 262 -3.65 -1.84 -22.45
CA THR A 262 -2.99 -2.54 -21.33
C THR A 262 -2.77 -4.03 -21.61
N GLY A 263 -3.07 -4.52 -22.82
CA GLY A 263 -3.00 -5.95 -23.15
C GLY A 263 -4.08 -6.83 -22.48
N VAL A 264 -4.96 -6.21 -21.71
CA VAL A 264 -5.97 -6.88 -20.89
C VAL A 264 -7.30 -6.94 -21.62
N LYS A 265 -7.86 -8.14 -21.76
CA LYS A 265 -9.23 -8.33 -22.26
C LYS A 265 -10.22 -7.90 -21.18
N GLY A 266 -10.87 -6.73 -21.36
CA GLY A 266 -11.90 -6.25 -20.45
C GLY A 266 -11.70 -4.83 -19.92
N ARG A 267 -12.52 -4.44 -18.96
CA ARG A 267 -12.46 -3.16 -18.27
C ARG A 267 -11.80 -3.35 -16.90
N GLY A 268 -10.65 -2.75 -16.70
CA GLY A 268 -9.94 -2.70 -15.43
C GLY A 268 -10.26 -1.42 -14.64
N TYR A 269 -9.99 -1.44 -13.35
CA TYR A 269 -10.11 -0.30 -12.44
C TYR A 269 -8.77 -0.06 -11.76
N VAL A 270 -8.34 1.20 -11.72
CA VAL A 270 -7.07 1.62 -11.10
C VAL A 270 -7.39 2.56 -9.94
N ILE A 271 -6.90 2.24 -8.75
CA ILE A 271 -6.99 3.15 -7.60
C ILE A 271 -5.99 4.29 -7.77
N SER A 272 -6.31 5.46 -7.24
CA SER A 272 -5.44 6.63 -7.31
C SER A 272 -4.04 6.37 -6.75
N PRO A 273 -2.99 6.45 -7.56
CA PRO A 273 -1.60 6.25 -7.14
C PRO A 273 -1.07 7.41 -6.30
N TYR A 274 -1.81 8.51 -6.19
CA TYR A 274 -1.50 9.62 -5.31
C TYR A 274 -1.88 9.33 -3.86
N VAL A 275 -2.88 8.46 -3.65
CA VAL A 275 -3.43 8.18 -2.32
C VAL A 275 -2.80 6.96 -1.70
N CYS A 276 -2.66 5.88 -2.45
CA CYS A 276 -2.12 4.63 -1.94
C CYS A 276 -1.02 4.08 -2.85
N ASP A 277 -0.05 3.41 -2.24
CA ASP A 277 1.08 2.78 -2.92
C ASP A 277 1.37 1.43 -2.26
N ARG A 278 1.44 0.40 -3.08
CA ARG A 278 1.91 -0.94 -2.70
C ARG A 278 3.24 -1.28 -3.34
N GLY A 279 3.74 -0.40 -4.18
CA GLY A 279 4.94 -0.58 -4.97
C GLY A 279 6.19 -0.73 -4.12
N VAL A 280 7.13 -1.48 -4.65
CA VAL A 280 8.52 -1.45 -4.22
C VAL A 280 9.05 -0.05 -4.56
N LEU A 281 9.83 0.52 -3.68
CA LEU A 281 10.62 1.71 -3.97
C LEU A 281 11.35 1.49 -5.30
N ASN A 282 11.12 2.34 -6.32
CA ASN A 282 11.64 2.24 -7.70
C ASN A 282 10.72 1.56 -8.72
N ASN A 283 9.40 1.68 -8.58
CA ASN A 283 8.53 1.31 -9.68
C ASN A 283 8.81 2.21 -10.90
N PRO A 284 9.41 1.70 -11.99
CA PRO A 284 9.72 2.51 -13.16
C PRO A 284 8.47 3.05 -13.86
N LEU A 285 7.31 2.40 -13.63
CA LEU A 285 6.03 2.78 -14.21
C LEU A 285 5.27 3.82 -13.38
N GLU A 286 5.72 4.13 -12.16
CA GLU A 286 5.00 5.03 -11.24
C GLU A 286 4.73 6.40 -11.88
N GLY A 287 5.74 6.99 -12.53
CA GLY A 287 5.64 8.28 -13.19
C GLY A 287 4.63 8.28 -14.35
N GLU A 288 4.70 7.25 -15.19
CA GLU A 288 3.80 7.09 -16.34
C GLU A 288 2.35 6.86 -15.91
N ILE A 289 2.14 6.05 -14.87
CA ILE A 289 0.80 5.78 -14.34
C ILE A 289 0.20 7.02 -13.67
N LYS A 290 0.99 7.78 -12.91
CA LYS A 290 0.56 9.05 -12.32
C LYS A 290 0.17 10.06 -13.40
N GLU A 291 0.95 10.16 -14.45
CA GLU A 291 0.65 11.04 -15.58
C GLU A 291 -0.62 10.59 -16.33
N LEU A 292 -0.77 9.30 -16.60
CA LEU A 292 -1.98 8.72 -17.17
C LEU A 292 -3.20 9.04 -16.30
N TYR A 293 -3.07 8.86 -14.98
CA TYR A 293 -4.13 9.13 -14.01
C TYR A 293 -4.52 10.61 -14.02
N ARG A 294 -3.56 11.52 -14.04
CA ARG A 294 -3.77 12.97 -14.12
C ARG A 294 -4.56 13.34 -15.38
N GLN A 295 -4.14 12.83 -16.55
CA GLN A 295 -4.81 13.10 -17.83
C GLN A 295 -6.27 12.62 -17.85
N PHE A 296 -6.58 11.49 -17.21
CA PHE A 296 -7.95 10.98 -17.10
C PHE A 296 -8.82 11.82 -16.17
N THR A 297 -8.27 12.27 -15.05
CA THR A 297 -9.03 13.07 -14.07
C THR A 297 -9.28 14.49 -14.56
N GLU A 298 -8.32 15.11 -15.28
CA GLU A 298 -8.49 16.45 -15.88
C GLU A 298 -9.51 16.47 -17.03
N LYS A 299 -9.66 15.37 -17.79
CA LYS A 299 -10.66 15.27 -18.87
C LYS A 299 -12.08 15.03 -18.35
N SER A 300 -12.22 14.63 -17.10
CA SER A 300 -13.50 14.29 -16.48
C SER A 300 -14.05 15.42 -15.59
N ALA A 301 -13.24 16.46 -15.34
CA ALA A 301 -13.61 17.67 -14.61
C ALA A 301 -14.08 18.77 -15.58
#